data_21088aab4c94a287815e5c098104828c
#
_entry.id   21088aab4c94a287815e5c098104828c
#
_cell.length_a   1.000
_cell.length_b   1.000
_cell.length_c   1.000
_cell.angle_alpha   90.00
_cell.angle_beta   90.00
_cell.angle_gamma   90.00
#
_symmetry.space_group_name_H-M   'P 1'
#
loop_
_entity.id
_entity.type
_entity.pdbx_description
1 polymer ?
#
loop_
_entity_poly.entity_id
_entity_poly.type
_entity_poly.pdbx_seq_one_letter_code
_entity_poly.pdbx_strand_id
1 'polypeptide(L)'
;SDGLNDGEEVSAGTDPANPDTDGDGLLDGVETGTGTLVSADDTGTNPLAADSDGDGLSDGNELVLAAQAPVATAPANPGGTGESPEQAISLGRINPGALSVDTLGSAVGDTELGLYAADGTLLANNDDRVGLLSVVEGDLPAGTYYLAAGAYNTLFGAAGFDVTAPVNVINALTANVRLGAFDPDSEIVATASGANTAGAVWFTAELAFAPTYDPNVDDSDSDFDDDGAALSAEVAAGTDPEDSDSDDDDDCD
;
A
#
# COMPACT_ATOMS: atom_id res chain seq x y z
N SER A 1 -27.23 -8.74 9.07
CA SER A 1 -26.11 -9.69 9.11
C SER A 1 -24.84 -8.93 8.78
N ASP A 2 -23.96 -8.87 9.68
CA ASP A 2 -22.69 -8.12 9.74
C ASP A 2 -21.44 -9.01 9.58
N GLY A 3 -21.63 -10.29 9.29
CA GLY A 3 -20.57 -11.29 9.13
C GLY A 3 -20.55 -12.32 10.25
N LEU A 4 -21.16 -12.02 11.40
CA LEU A 4 -21.26 -12.93 12.54
C LEU A 4 -22.65 -13.64 12.59
N ASN A 5 -22.73 -14.72 13.33
CA ASN A 5 -23.99 -15.36 13.71
C ASN A 5 -24.27 -15.14 15.19
N ASP A 6 -25.54 -15.21 15.60
CA ASP A 6 -25.99 -14.91 16.99
C ASP A 6 -25.14 -15.59 18.08
N GLY A 7 -24.56 -16.77 17.80
CA GLY A 7 -23.74 -17.53 18.76
C GLY A 7 -22.31 -16.96 18.85
N GLU A 8 -21.78 -16.47 17.76
CA GLU A 8 -20.48 -15.77 17.71
C GLU A 8 -20.60 -14.44 18.40
N GLU A 9 -21.66 -13.68 18.11
CA GLU A 9 -21.95 -12.38 18.72
C GLU A 9 -22.12 -12.48 20.24
N VAL A 10 -22.93 -13.43 20.71
CA VAL A 10 -23.07 -13.68 22.18
C VAL A 10 -21.72 -14.03 22.82
N SER A 11 -20.83 -14.72 22.07
CA SER A 11 -19.52 -15.10 22.58
C SER A 11 -18.54 -13.93 22.57
N ALA A 12 -18.64 -13.01 21.60
CA ALA A 12 -17.89 -11.78 21.53
C ALA A 12 -18.41 -10.71 22.50
N GLY A 13 -19.70 -10.80 22.87
CA GLY A 13 -20.36 -9.83 23.74
C GLY A 13 -21.13 -8.74 22.99
N THR A 14 -21.20 -8.86 21.66
CA THR A 14 -21.95 -7.96 20.78
C THR A 14 -23.46 -8.27 20.79
N ASP A 15 -24.26 -7.40 20.21
CA ASP A 15 -25.74 -7.51 20.22
C ASP A 15 -26.23 -8.14 18.90
N PRO A 16 -26.77 -9.40 18.90
CA PRO A 16 -27.29 -10.07 17.71
C PRO A 16 -28.42 -9.34 16.97
N ALA A 17 -28.95 -8.28 17.53
CA ALA A 17 -29.95 -7.43 16.89
C ALA A 17 -29.38 -6.12 16.33
N ASN A 18 -28.14 -5.80 16.64
CA ASN A 18 -27.46 -4.59 16.20
C ASN A 18 -26.16 -4.97 15.45
N PRO A 19 -26.03 -4.70 14.15
CA PRO A 19 -24.84 -5.09 13.37
C PRO A 19 -23.59 -4.24 13.64
N ASP A 20 -23.70 -3.19 14.45
CA ASP A 20 -22.67 -2.25 14.87
C ASP A 20 -22.95 -1.94 16.34
N THR A 21 -22.31 -2.70 17.23
CA THR A 21 -22.69 -2.72 18.65
C THR A 21 -22.31 -1.45 19.39
N ASP A 22 -21.15 -0.85 19.10
CA ASP A 22 -20.68 0.38 19.77
C ASP A 22 -21.01 1.67 19.01
N GLY A 23 -21.43 1.56 17.73
CA GLY A 23 -22.01 2.66 16.97
C GLY A 23 -20.99 3.56 16.29
N ASP A 24 -19.81 3.05 15.97
CA ASP A 24 -18.73 3.81 15.35
C ASP A 24 -18.78 3.82 13.81
N GLY A 25 -19.67 3.00 13.22
CA GLY A 25 -19.86 2.85 11.77
C GLY A 25 -19.23 1.61 11.19
N LEU A 26 -18.44 0.84 11.95
CA LEU A 26 -17.94 -0.48 11.56
C LEU A 26 -18.97 -1.56 11.92
N LEU A 27 -18.89 -2.67 11.22
CA LEU A 27 -19.72 -3.84 11.53
C LEU A 27 -18.96 -4.74 12.50
N ASP A 28 -19.66 -5.31 13.51
CA ASP A 28 -19.07 -6.21 14.50
C ASP A 28 -18.20 -7.32 13.87
N GLY A 29 -18.56 -7.79 12.67
CA GLY A 29 -17.86 -8.86 11.98
C GLY A 29 -16.55 -8.48 11.31
N VAL A 30 -16.26 -7.19 11.14
CA VAL A 30 -14.95 -6.71 10.62
C VAL A 30 -14.00 -6.34 11.76
N GLU A 31 -14.53 -6.20 12.97
CA GLU A 31 -13.80 -5.84 14.17
C GLU A 31 -13.33 -7.07 14.92
N THR A 32 -12.11 -7.49 14.64
CA THR A 32 -11.60 -8.81 15.09
C THR A 32 -10.97 -8.81 16.49
N GLY A 33 -10.81 -7.64 17.13
CA GLY A 33 -10.23 -7.49 18.45
C GLY A 33 -8.76 -7.92 18.55
N THR A 34 -8.04 -7.95 17.43
CA THR A 34 -6.65 -8.42 17.38
C THR A 34 -5.64 -7.32 17.69
N GLY A 35 -6.07 -6.05 17.68
CA GLY A 35 -5.19 -4.89 17.84
C GLY A 35 -4.25 -4.68 16.65
N THR A 36 -4.64 -5.13 15.48
CA THR A 36 -3.82 -5.00 14.26
C THR A 36 -4.71 -4.82 13.05
N LEU A 37 -4.59 -3.69 12.38
CA LEU A 37 -5.27 -3.41 11.13
C LEU A 37 -4.65 -4.21 9.99
N VAL A 38 -5.45 -5.08 9.38
CA VAL A 38 -5.05 -5.91 8.24
C VAL A 38 -5.70 -5.43 6.94
N SER A 39 -6.95 -5.03 7.00
CA SER A 39 -7.74 -4.52 5.88
C SER A 39 -9.03 -3.88 6.40
N ALA A 40 -9.81 -3.25 5.51
CA ALA A 40 -11.14 -2.74 5.85
C ALA A 40 -12.14 -3.85 6.27
N ASP A 41 -11.88 -5.12 5.94
CA ASP A 41 -12.69 -6.28 6.33
C ASP A 41 -12.12 -7.00 7.57
N ASP A 42 -10.97 -6.54 8.11
CA ASP A 42 -10.30 -7.04 9.30
C ASP A 42 -9.53 -5.87 9.94
N THR A 43 -10.25 -5.09 10.73
CA THR A 43 -9.77 -3.82 11.28
C THR A 43 -8.92 -4.00 12.53
N GLY A 44 -9.06 -5.15 13.20
CA GLY A 44 -8.38 -5.43 14.45
C GLY A 44 -8.96 -4.70 15.66
N THR A 45 -9.91 -3.79 15.45
CA THR A 45 -10.57 -2.97 16.49
C THR A 45 -11.47 -3.79 17.42
N ASN A 46 -11.92 -3.18 18.50
CA ASN A 46 -12.74 -3.83 19.50
C ASN A 46 -14.22 -3.50 19.28
N PRO A 47 -15.09 -4.44 18.87
CA PRO A 47 -16.50 -4.20 18.56
C PRO A 47 -17.37 -3.73 19.73
N LEU A 48 -16.78 -3.43 20.88
CA LEU A 48 -17.44 -2.91 22.09
C LEU A 48 -16.90 -1.54 22.48
N ALA A 49 -16.02 -0.93 21.70
CA ALA A 49 -15.40 0.35 22.00
C ALA A 49 -15.21 1.15 20.71
N ALA A 50 -16.05 2.14 20.51
CA ALA A 50 -16.07 2.97 19.31
C ALA A 50 -14.78 3.77 19.02
N ASP A 51 -13.81 3.71 19.90
CA ASP A 51 -12.49 4.31 19.86
C ASP A 51 -11.58 3.33 20.59
N SER A 52 -10.90 2.46 19.81
CA SER A 52 -10.18 1.31 20.35
C SER A 52 -8.87 1.67 21.02
N ASP A 53 -8.20 2.74 20.58
CA ASP A 53 -6.89 3.17 21.08
C ASP A 53 -6.99 4.39 22.02
N GLY A 54 -8.12 5.13 21.99
CA GLY A 54 -8.43 6.19 22.93
C GLY A 54 -7.88 7.56 22.55
N ASP A 55 -7.59 7.80 21.27
CA ASP A 55 -7.00 9.04 20.77
C ASP A 55 -8.02 10.17 20.52
N GLY A 56 -9.31 9.83 20.44
CA GLY A 56 -10.42 10.78 20.31
C GLY A 56 -11.14 10.72 18.97
N LEU A 57 -10.60 10.06 17.96
CA LEU A 57 -11.34 9.65 16.77
C LEU A 57 -12.04 8.32 17.02
N SER A 58 -13.08 8.02 16.27
CA SER A 58 -13.67 6.68 16.29
C SER A 58 -13.03 5.81 15.21
N ASP A 59 -12.94 4.51 15.46
CA ASP A 59 -12.32 3.53 14.57
C ASP A 59 -12.85 3.63 13.13
N GLY A 60 -14.17 3.85 12.99
CA GLY A 60 -14.81 4.04 11.69
C GLY A 60 -14.40 5.34 10.98
N ASN A 61 -14.18 6.43 11.71
CA ASN A 61 -13.72 7.69 11.13
C ASN A 61 -12.26 7.58 10.66
N GLU A 62 -11.41 6.95 11.46
CA GLU A 62 -10.00 6.73 11.08
C GLU A 62 -9.89 5.89 9.81
N LEU A 63 -10.71 4.85 9.64
CA LEU A 63 -10.73 4.08 8.40
C LEU A 63 -11.26 4.88 7.21
N VAL A 64 -12.16 5.82 7.39
CA VAL A 64 -12.60 6.74 6.31
C VAL A 64 -11.46 7.66 5.92
N LEU A 65 -10.75 8.25 6.87
CA LEU A 65 -9.58 9.09 6.63
C LEU A 65 -8.45 8.26 5.99
N ALA A 66 -8.15 7.08 6.54
CA ALA A 66 -7.18 6.14 5.98
C ALA A 66 -7.46 5.77 4.52
N ALA A 67 -8.72 5.66 4.12
CA ALA A 67 -9.11 5.35 2.75
C ALA A 67 -8.90 6.53 1.79
N GLN A 68 -8.80 7.75 2.31
CA GLN A 68 -8.57 8.98 1.55
C GLN A 68 -7.08 9.36 1.55
N ALA A 69 -6.32 8.89 2.54
CA ALA A 69 -4.90 9.17 2.66
C ALA A 69 -4.12 8.78 1.40
N PRO A 70 -3.16 9.58 0.96
CA PRO A 70 -2.31 9.22 -0.16
C PRO A 70 -1.58 7.91 0.15
N VAL A 71 -1.53 7.02 -0.83
CA VAL A 71 -0.75 5.78 -0.72
C VAL A 71 0.68 6.14 -0.34
N ALA A 72 1.19 5.55 0.74
CA ALA A 72 2.52 5.87 1.25
C ALA A 72 3.56 5.81 0.12
N THR A 73 4.13 6.95 -0.20
CA THR A 73 5.17 7.04 -1.22
C THR A 73 6.44 6.35 -0.72
N ALA A 74 7.08 5.58 -1.58
CA ALA A 74 8.34 4.97 -1.26
C ALA A 74 9.38 6.03 -0.87
N PRO A 75 10.05 5.90 0.27
CA PRO A 75 11.22 6.72 0.52
C PRO A 75 12.25 6.46 -0.59
N ALA A 76 12.86 7.53 -1.08
CA ALA A 76 13.86 7.42 -2.12
C ALA A 76 14.96 6.41 -1.71
N ASN A 77 14.98 5.28 -2.35
CA ASN A 77 15.94 4.19 -2.33
C ASN A 77 16.67 3.96 -0.99
N PRO A 78 16.20 3.06 -0.12
CA PRO A 78 16.87 2.75 1.15
C PRO A 78 18.13 1.88 1.03
N GLY A 79 18.75 1.75 -0.15
CA GLY A 79 20.10 1.20 -0.25
C GLY A 79 20.23 -0.16 -0.97
N GLY A 80 19.26 -0.57 -1.77
CA GLY A 80 19.41 -1.72 -2.67
C GLY A 80 20.29 -1.38 -3.88
N THR A 81 21.02 -2.36 -4.42
CA THR A 81 21.78 -2.22 -5.66
C THR A 81 21.04 -2.75 -6.89
N GLY A 82 19.94 -3.48 -6.68
CA GLY A 82 19.15 -4.12 -7.74
C GLY A 82 19.81 -5.34 -8.39
N GLU A 83 20.95 -5.83 -7.90
CA GLU A 83 21.70 -6.91 -8.52
C GLU A 83 21.09 -8.30 -8.30
N SER A 84 20.28 -8.45 -7.26
CA SER A 84 19.59 -9.70 -6.90
C SER A 84 18.34 -9.41 -6.07
N PRO A 85 17.42 -10.38 -5.86
CA PRO A 85 16.27 -10.20 -4.98
C PRO A 85 16.65 -9.76 -3.55
N GLU A 86 17.76 -10.27 -3.00
CA GLU A 86 18.24 -9.91 -1.67
C GLU A 86 18.77 -8.48 -1.59
N GLN A 87 19.10 -7.90 -2.72
CA GLN A 87 19.59 -6.53 -2.88
C GLN A 87 18.62 -5.67 -3.69
N ALA A 88 17.35 -6.07 -3.71
CA ALA A 88 16.32 -5.35 -4.44
C ALA A 88 16.16 -3.91 -3.94
N ILE A 89 15.90 -3.02 -4.87
CA ILE A 89 15.64 -1.60 -4.59
C ILE A 89 14.20 -1.48 -4.09
N SER A 90 13.99 -0.89 -2.92
CA SER A 90 12.65 -0.76 -2.36
C SER A 90 11.83 0.27 -3.13
N LEU A 91 10.60 -0.13 -3.45
CA LEU A 91 9.50 0.75 -3.88
C LEU A 91 8.68 1.27 -2.68
N GLY A 92 9.03 0.82 -1.46
CA GLY A 92 8.36 1.20 -0.22
C GLY A 92 7.16 0.34 0.11
N ARG A 93 6.28 0.91 0.93
CA ARG A 93 5.03 0.29 1.35
C ARG A 93 3.88 0.89 0.52
N ILE A 94 3.00 0.06 0.01
CA ILE A 94 1.91 0.41 -0.90
C ILE A 94 0.66 -0.33 -0.44
N ASN A 95 -0.51 0.27 -0.52
CA ASN A 95 -1.76 -0.40 -0.17
C ASN A 95 -2.02 -1.60 -1.09
N PRO A 96 -2.49 -2.74 -0.53
CA PRO A 96 -2.90 -3.90 -1.33
C PRO A 96 -4.07 -3.58 -2.25
N GLY A 97 -4.25 -4.37 -3.29
CA GLY A 97 -5.38 -4.26 -4.22
C GLY A 97 -4.96 -4.28 -5.68
N ALA A 98 -5.81 -3.71 -6.52
CA ALA A 98 -5.54 -3.61 -7.95
C ALA A 98 -4.41 -2.62 -8.21
N LEU A 99 -3.31 -3.11 -8.76
CA LEU A 99 -2.10 -2.34 -9.06
C LEU A 99 -1.61 -2.60 -10.47
N SER A 100 -0.95 -1.62 -11.05
CA SER A 100 -0.14 -1.78 -12.25
C SER A 100 1.29 -1.30 -12.00
N VAL A 101 2.25 -2.02 -12.58
CA VAL A 101 3.67 -1.64 -12.54
C VAL A 101 4.18 -1.50 -13.96
N ASP A 102 4.76 -0.36 -14.25
CA ASP A 102 5.28 -0.02 -15.58
C ASP A 102 6.77 0.37 -15.56
N THR A 103 7.36 0.35 -16.74
CA THR A 103 8.77 0.76 -16.95
C THR A 103 8.91 2.07 -17.73
N LEU A 104 7.87 2.91 -17.73
CA LEU A 104 7.90 4.21 -18.42
C LEU A 104 8.97 5.11 -17.83
N GLY A 105 9.66 5.84 -18.68
CA GLY A 105 10.77 6.71 -18.26
C GLY A 105 12.11 5.99 -18.11
N SER A 106 12.17 4.67 -18.35
CA SER A 106 13.44 3.95 -18.39
C SER A 106 14.36 4.47 -19.51
N ALA A 107 15.66 4.55 -19.23
CA ALA A 107 16.65 4.85 -20.25
C ALA A 107 16.91 3.68 -21.19
N VAL A 108 16.39 2.50 -20.87
CA VAL A 108 16.39 1.30 -21.74
C VAL A 108 15.17 1.39 -22.65
N GLY A 109 15.41 1.30 -23.96
CA GLY A 109 14.35 1.50 -24.95
C GLY A 109 13.45 0.29 -25.20
N ASP A 110 13.80 -0.88 -24.65
CA ASP A 110 13.10 -2.16 -24.80
C ASP A 110 13.26 -2.90 -23.48
N THR A 111 12.16 -3.03 -22.73
CA THR A 111 12.15 -3.55 -21.36
C THR A 111 11.26 -4.77 -21.24
N GLU A 112 11.62 -5.67 -20.35
CA GLU A 112 10.84 -6.83 -19.97
C GLU A 112 10.68 -6.86 -18.44
N LEU A 113 9.47 -7.14 -17.95
CA LEU A 113 9.12 -7.06 -16.56
C LEU A 113 8.48 -8.37 -16.05
N GLY A 114 8.98 -8.89 -14.92
CA GLY A 114 8.43 -10.04 -14.22
C GLY A 114 8.09 -9.69 -12.78
N LEU A 115 6.90 -10.08 -12.33
CA LEU A 115 6.38 -9.92 -10.97
C LEU A 115 6.40 -11.26 -10.26
N TYR A 116 6.99 -11.30 -9.08
CA TYR A 116 7.15 -12.49 -8.26
C TYR A 116 6.55 -12.31 -6.86
N ALA A 117 5.97 -13.38 -6.32
CA ALA A 117 5.64 -13.48 -4.90
C ALA A 117 6.90 -13.63 -4.03
N ALA A 118 6.76 -13.50 -2.72
CA ALA A 118 7.86 -13.63 -1.75
C ALA A 118 8.59 -14.98 -1.79
N ASP A 119 7.93 -16.04 -2.20
CA ASP A 119 8.50 -17.38 -2.34
C ASP A 119 9.22 -17.63 -3.67
N GLY A 120 9.26 -16.62 -4.53
CA GLY A 120 9.86 -16.70 -5.86
C GLY A 120 8.95 -17.27 -6.95
N THR A 121 7.66 -17.43 -6.68
CA THR A 121 6.67 -17.83 -7.69
C THR A 121 6.41 -16.66 -8.65
N LEU A 122 6.54 -16.87 -9.95
CA LEU A 122 6.19 -15.88 -10.97
C LEU A 122 4.67 -15.72 -11.03
N LEU A 123 4.18 -14.52 -10.82
CA LEU A 123 2.76 -14.16 -10.86
C LEU A 123 2.34 -13.61 -12.21
N ALA A 124 3.15 -12.76 -12.81
CA ALA A 124 2.91 -12.16 -14.11
C ALA A 124 4.22 -11.77 -14.77
N ASN A 125 4.24 -11.71 -16.09
CA ASN A 125 5.30 -11.09 -16.85
C ASN A 125 4.74 -10.42 -18.11
N ASN A 126 5.47 -9.46 -18.61
CA ASN A 126 5.12 -8.76 -19.85
C ASN A 126 6.40 -8.31 -20.56
N ASP A 127 6.35 -8.38 -21.88
CA ASP A 127 7.37 -7.84 -22.78
C ASP A 127 6.87 -6.46 -23.28
N ASP A 128 6.09 -6.38 -24.32
CA ASP A 128 5.68 -5.15 -24.98
C ASP A 128 4.20 -4.78 -24.68
N ARG A 129 3.93 -3.65 -24.01
CA ARG A 129 2.57 -3.13 -23.84
C ARG A 129 2.42 -1.66 -24.25
N VAL A 130 3.41 -0.84 -23.97
CA VAL A 130 3.43 0.58 -24.37
C VAL A 130 4.66 0.82 -25.27
N GLY A 131 4.49 0.54 -26.55
CA GLY A 131 5.64 0.49 -27.48
C GLY A 131 6.51 -0.71 -27.14
N LEU A 132 7.74 -0.48 -26.74
CA LEU A 132 8.70 -1.49 -26.28
C LEU A 132 8.89 -1.46 -24.75
N LEU A 133 7.96 -0.85 -24.01
CA LEU A 133 8.00 -0.77 -22.56
C LEU A 133 6.95 -1.69 -21.94
N SER A 134 7.30 -2.30 -20.83
CA SER A 134 6.53 -3.34 -20.17
C SER A 134 5.57 -2.81 -19.12
N VAL A 135 4.44 -3.48 -18.95
CA VAL A 135 3.46 -3.25 -17.89
C VAL A 135 2.96 -4.59 -17.36
N VAL A 136 3.01 -4.80 -16.06
CA VAL A 136 2.31 -5.91 -15.38
C VAL A 136 1.18 -5.36 -14.51
N GLU A 137 0.09 -6.11 -14.42
CA GLU A 137 -1.09 -5.75 -13.65
C GLU A 137 -1.52 -6.93 -12.78
N GLY A 138 -2.10 -6.65 -11.63
CA GLY A 138 -2.64 -7.66 -10.74
C GLY A 138 -3.46 -7.04 -9.62
N ASP A 139 -4.35 -7.86 -9.06
CA ASP A 139 -5.00 -7.60 -7.78
C ASP A 139 -4.19 -8.35 -6.73
N LEU A 140 -3.39 -7.61 -5.97
CA LEU A 140 -2.35 -8.17 -5.12
C LEU A 140 -2.73 -8.01 -3.65
N PRO A 141 -2.89 -9.12 -2.91
CA PRO A 141 -3.12 -9.08 -1.47
C PRO A 141 -1.88 -8.55 -0.71
N ALA A 142 -2.06 -8.29 0.58
CA ALA A 142 -0.94 -7.94 1.46
C ALA A 142 0.19 -8.98 1.39
N GLY A 143 1.42 -8.51 1.35
CA GLY A 143 2.61 -9.36 1.23
C GLY A 143 3.80 -8.65 0.60
N THR A 144 4.93 -9.33 0.57
CA THR A 144 6.14 -8.84 -0.10
C THR A 144 6.17 -9.32 -1.55
N TYR A 145 6.44 -8.44 -2.47
CA TYR A 145 6.55 -8.72 -3.90
C TYR A 145 7.90 -8.27 -4.45
N TYR A 146 8.36 -8.99 -5.45
CA TYR A 146 9.59 -8.68 -6.16
C TYR A 146 9.31 -8.46 -7.63
N LEU A 147 10.03 -7.50 -8.21
CA LEU A 147 9.97 -7.18 -9.63
C LEU A 147 11.37 -7.36 -10.22
N ALA A 148 11.46 -8.12 -11.27
CA ALA A 148 12.66 -8.21 -12.09
C ALA A 148 12.43 -7.44 -13.38
N ALA A 149 13.20 -6.40 -13.62
CA ALA A 149 13.10 -5.60 -14.82
C ALA A 149 14.39 -5.74 -15.64
N GLY A 150 14.25 -6.20 -16.87
CA GLY A 150 15.35 -6.47 -17.78
C GLY A 150 15.23 -5.73 -19.10
N ALA A 151 16.27 -5.85 -19.93
CA ALA A 151 16.27 -5.43 -21.32
C ALA A 151 15.80 -6.58 -22.20
N TYR A 152 15.60 -6.30 -23.49
CA TYR A 152 15.20 -7.25 -24.53
C TYR A 152 15.80 -8.66 -24.38
N ASN A 153 14.98 -9.69 -24.52
CA ASN A 153 15.29 -11.11 -24.32
C ASN A 153 15.57 -11.53 -22.84
N THR A 154 15.02 -10.84 -21.86
CA THR A 154 14.99 -11.33 -20.48
C THR A 154 13.92 -12.42 -20.36
N LEU A 155 14.26 -13.56 -19.77
CA LEU A 155 13.36 -14.68 -19.57
C LEU A 155 13.08 -14.85 -18.08
N PHE A 156 11.80 -15.05 -17.74
CA PHE A 156 11.31 -15.23 -16.40
C PHE A 156 10.90 -16.68 -16.15
N GLY A 157 11.57 -17.35 -15.24
CA GLY A 157 11.22 -18.70 -14.81
C GLY A 157 10.04 -18.71 -13.84
N ALA A 158 9.31 -19.81 -13.82
CA ALA A 158 8.06 -19.93 -13.07
C ALA A 158 8.22 -19.95 -11.53
N ALA A 159 9.43 -20.20 -11.01
CA ALA A 159 9.69 -20.29 -9.58
C ALA A 159 11.16 -20.02 -9.24
N GLY A 160 11.43 -19.67 -7.96
CA GLY A 160 12.77 -19.54 -7.42
C GLY A 160 13.52 -18.29 -7.88
N PHE A 161 12.81 -17.23 -8.29
CA PHE A 161 13.41 -16.02 -8.84
C PHE A 161 14.35 -16.29 -10.03
N ASP A 162 14.03 -17.30 -10.82
CA ASP A 162 14.84 -17.69 -11.98
C ASP A 162 14.66 -16.67 -13.11
N VAL A 163 15.64 -15.79 -13.27
CA VAL A 163 15.67 -14.77 -14.31
C VAL A 163 16.95 -14.92 -15.13
N THR A 164 16.78 -15.13 -16.43
CA THR A 164 17.90 -15.16 -17.38
C THR A 164 17.83 -13.92 -18.26
N ALA A 165 18.72 -12.99 -18.03
CA ALA A 165 18.83 -11.77 -18.84
C ALA A 165 20.11 -11.80 -19.68
N PRO A 166 20.09 -11.20 -20.89
CA PRO A 166 21.31 -11.01 -21.66
C PRO A 166 22.29 -10.12 -20.89
N VAL A 167 23.58 -10.32 -21.12
CA VAL A 167 24.64 -9.51 -20.49
C VAL A 167 24.66 -8.14 -21.16
N ASN A 168 23.74 -7.29 -20.75
CA ASN A 168 23.66 -5.90 -21.18
C ASN A 168 23.84 -4.98 -19.98
N VAL A 169 24.54 -3.88 -20.19
CA VAL A 169 24.61 -2.82 -19.15
C VAL A 169 23.29 -2.07 -19.15
N ILE A 170 22.62 -2.09 -18.02
CA ILE A 170 21.42 -1.31 -17.76
C ILE A 170 21.82 -0.07 -16.95
N ASN A 171 21.80 1.10 -17.57
CA ASN A 171 22.23 2.34 -16.93
C ASN A 171 21.17 2.97 -16.02
N ALA A 172 19.91 2.88 -16.42
CA ALA A 172 18.77 3.30 -15.59
C ALA A 172 17.50 2.60 -16.09
N LEU A 173 16.95 1.74 -15.26
CA LEU A 173 15.66 1.11 -15.45
C LEU A 173 14.74 1.59 -14.32
N THR A 174 13.59 2.13 -14.68
CA THR A 174 12.64 2.72 -13.76
C THR A 174 11.45 1.77 -13.64
N ALA A 175 11.01 1.52 -12.42
CA ALA A 175 9.74 0.88 -12.11
C ALA A 175 8.83 1.92 -11.46
N ASN A 176 7.62 2.08 -12.00
CA ASN A 176 6.57 2.93 -11.45
C ASN A 176 5.40 2.06 -11.05
N VAL A 177 4.80 2.34 -9.91
CA VAL A 177 3.58 1.70 -9.42
C VAL A 177 2.44 2.69 -9.51
N ARG A 178 1.27 2.22 -9.97
CA ARG A 178 0.02 2.99 -10.06
C ARG A 178 -1.12 2.16 -9.48
N LEU A 179 -2.14 2.83 -8.95
CA LEU A 179 -3.35 2.17 -8.49
C LEU A 179 -4.25 1.80 -9.68
N GLY A 180 -4.89 0.63 -9.59
CA GLY A 180 -5.82 0.14 -10.60
C GLY A 180 -5.17 -0.38 -11.88
N ALA A 181 -5.97 -0.48 -12.92
CA ALA A 181 -5.51 -0.84 -14.25
C ALA A 181 -4.59 0.24 -14.83
N PHE A 182 -3.65 -0.18 -15.66
CA PHE A 182 -2.66 0.73 -16.21
C PHE A 182 -3.30 1.85 -17.03
N ASP A 183 -3.02 3.07 -16.63
CA ASP A 183 -3.26 4.31 -17.35
C ASP A 183 -2.00 5.19 -17.24
N PRO A 184 -1.35 5.55 -18.35
CA PRO A 184 -0.13 6.37 -18.32
C PRO A 184 -0.35 7.76 -17.71
N ASP A 185 -1.58 8.25 -17.69
CA ASP A 185 -1.94 9.55 -17.14
C ASP A 185 -2.35 9.48 -15.64
N SER A 186 -2.49 8.27 -15.08
CA SER A 186 -2.76 8.10 -13.65
C SER A 186 -1.54 8.43 -12.79
N GLU A 187 -1.78 8.79 -11.55
CA GLU A 187 -0.74 9.12 -10.58
C GLU A 187 0.22 7.95 -10.35
N ILE A 188 1.53 8.26 -10.25
CA ILE A 188 2.55 7.29 -9.84
C ILE A 188 2.65 7.36 -8.31
N VAL A 189 2.18 6.31 -7.64
CA VAL A 189 2.19 6.22 -6.18
C VAL A 189 3.55 5.77 -5.61
N ALA A 190 4.36 5.08 -6.41
CA ALA A 190 5.72 4.73 -6.03
C ALA A 190 6.60 4.63 -7.28
N THR A 191 7.86 5.04 -7.17
CA THR A 191 8.84 4.94 -8.25
C THR A 191 10.23 4.66 -7.72
N ALA A 192 10.98 3.85 -8.42
CA ALA A 192 12.40 3.64 -8.16
C ALA A 192 13.15 3.42 -9.46
N SER A 193 14.44 3.75 -9.45
CA SER A 193 15.31 3.51 -10.61
C SER A 193 16.57 2.78 -10.17
N GLY A 194 17.01 1.86 -11.00
CA GLY A 194 18.20 1.06 -10.75
C GLY A 194 19.06 0.88 -11.98
N ALA A 195 20.26 0.39 -11.76
CA ALA A 195 21.23 0.05 -12.78
C ALA A 195 21.86 -1.30 -12.48
N ASN A 196 22.22 -2.04 -13.52
CA ASN A 196 22.94 -3.29 -13.37
C ASN A 196 23.95 -3.44 -14.51
N THR A 197 25.08 -4.08 -14.23
CA THR A 197 26.12 -4.38 -15.23
C THR A 197 25.91 -5.72 -15.93
N ALA A 198 25.06 -6.57 -15.37
CA ALA A 198 24.68 -7.86 -15.94
C ALA A 198 23.36 -8.34 -15.29
N GLY A 199 22.43 -8.79 -16.12
CA GLY A 199 21.15 -9.35 -15.64
C GLY A 199 20.02 -8.32 -15.51
N ALA A 200 19.00 -8.68 -14.74
CA ALA A 200 17.87 -7.81 -14.44
C ALA A 200 18.19 -6.87 -13.28
N VAL A 201 17.46 -5.76 -13.19
CA VAL A 201 17.38 -4.91 -12.01
C VAL A 201 16.20 -5.39 -11.18
N TRP A 202 16.44 -5.62 -9.88
CA TRP A 202 15.44 -6.09 -8.95
C TRP A 202 14.89 -4.95 -8.08
N PHE A 203 13.57 -4.93 -7.95
CA PHE A 203 12.85 -4.06 -7.04
C PHE A 203 12.02 -4.90 -6.08
N THR A 204 11.67 -4.34 -4.93
CA THR A 204 10.76 -4.96 -3.96
C THR A 204 9.72 -3.95 -3.50
N ALA A 205 8.48 -4.42 -3.33
CA ALA A 205 7.39 -3.66 -2.73
C ALA A 205 6.83 -4.44 -1.55
N GLU A 206 6.54 -3.77 -0.46
CA GLU A 206 5.77 -4.30 0.65
C GLU A 206 4.33 -3.82 0.49
N LEU A 207 3.40 -4.72 0.14
CA LEU A 207 1.99 -4.41 0.12
C LEU A 207 1.42 -4.67 1.51
N ALA A 208 1.12 -3.61 2.22
CA ALA A 208 0.50 -3.67 3.52
C ALA A 208 -0.44 -2.47 3.66
N PHE A 209 -1.58 -2.69 4.27
CA PHE A 209 -2.43 -1.59 4.65
C PHE A 209 -1.66 -0.74 5.66
N ALA A 210 -1.42 0.49 5.31
CA ALA A 210 -0.69 1.44 6.14
C ALA A 210 -1.41 2.78 6.05
N PRO A 211 -2.55 2.89 6.72
CA PRO A 211 -3.27 4.15 6.79
C PRO A 211 -2.42 5.20 7.53
N THR A 212 -2.66 6.44 7.24
CA THR A 212 -2.15 7.56 8.03
C THR A 212 -2.71 7.47 9.44
N TYR A 213 -3.96 7.04 9.55
CA TYR A 213 -4.67 6.78 10.80
C TYR A 213 -4.83 5.26 10.97
N ASP A 214 -4.37 4.72 12.08
CA ASP A 214 -4.50 3.30 12.43
C ASP A 214 -5.35 3.19 13.71
N PRO A 215 -6.59 2.70 13.63
CA PRO A 215 -7.53 2.66 14.77
C PRO A 215 -7.08 1.79 15.95
N ASN A 216 -5.87 1.27 15.91
CA ASN A 216 -5.25 0.52 17.00
C ASN A 216 -3.97 1.19 17.54
N VAL A 217 -3.64 2.41 17.12
CA VAL A 217 -2.40 3.11 17.47
C VAL A 217 -2.73 4.55 17.85
N ASP A 218 -2.65 4.89 19.12
CA ASP A 218 -2.82 6.26 19.61
C ASP A 218 -1.87 7.23 18.88
N ASP A 219 -2.40 7.96 17.93
CA ASP A 219 -1.71 8.98 17.13
C ASP A 219 -2.18 10.40 17.44
N SER A 220 -2.86 10.58 18.58
CA SER A 220 -3.40 11.85 19.10
C SER A 220 -2.40 13.03 19.12
N ASP A 221 -1.10 12.73 19.21
CA ASP A 221 -0.01 13.73 19.17
C ASP A 221 0.51 14.01 17.74
N SER A 222 -0.04 13.34 16.71
CA SER A 222 0.37 13.52 15.32
C SER A 222 -0.21 14.81 14.74
N ASP A 223 0.55 15.45 13.87
CA ASP A 223 0.21 16.66 13.10
C ASP A 223 0.30 16.22 11.63
N PHE A 224 -0.86 15.89 11.04
CA PHE A 224 -0.92 15.19 9.76
C PHE A 224 -0.82 16.11 8.55
N ASP A 225 -1.18 17.37 8.69
CA ASP A 225 -1.15 18.38 7.62
C ASP A 225 -0.06 19.45 7.81
N ASP A 226 0.77 19.27 8.90
CA ASP A 226 1.91 20.15 9.24
C ASP A 226 1.48 21.61 9.56
N ASP A 227 0.26 21.85 10.06
CA ASP A 227 -0.24 23.17 10.42
C ASP A 227 0.19 23.62 11.83
N GLY A 228 0.61 22.69 12.67
CA GLY A 228 1.08 22.88 14.04
C GLY A 228 0.04 22.53 15.10
N ALA A 229 -1.16 22.11 14.75
CA ALA A 229 -2.12 21.46 15.62
C ALA A 229 -1.89 19.94 15.61
N ALA A 230 -2.13 19.28 16.72
CA ALA A 230 -2.11 17.83 16.79
C ALA A 230 -3.52 17.29 16.61
N LEU A 231 -3.67 16.06 16.11
CA LEU A 231 -4.95 15.38 15.89
C LEU A 231 -5.94 15.59 17.06
N SER A 232 -5.48 15.38 18.30
CA SER A 232 -6.32 15.57 19.50
C SER A 232 -6.81 17.01 19.68
N ALA A 233 -6.05 18.01 19.23
CA ALA A 233 -6.45 19.42 19.32
C ALA A 233 -7.49 19.75 18.24
N GLU A 234 -7.30 19.25 17.04
CA GLU A 234 -8.19 19.44 15.90
C GLU A 234 -9.54 18.74 16.11
N VAL A 235 -9.53 17.49 16.56
CA VAL A 235 -10.75 16.77 16.96
C VAL A 235 -11.53 17.58 18.03
N ALA A 236 -10.83 18.15 19.01
CA ALA A 236 -11.45 18.99 20.04
C ALA A 236 -11.97 20.34 19.53
N ALA A 237 -11.31 20.91 18.52
CA ALA A 237 -11.72 22.13 17.84
C ALA A 237 -12.83 21.87 16.81
N GLY A 238 -12.88 20.68 16.23
CA GLY A 238 -13.78 20.29 15.15
C GLY A 238 -13.27 20.73 13.77
N THR A 239 -11.95 20.89 13.65
CA THR A 239 -11.24 21.14 12.38
C THR A 239 -10.97 19.82 11.65
N ASP A 240 -10.54 19.86 10.42
CA ASP A 240 -10.21 18.68 9.59
C ASP A 240 -8.73 18.36 9.73
N PRO A 241 -8.34 17.21 10.32
CA PRO A 241 -6.93 16.87 10.55
C PRO A 241 -6.07 16.67 9.30
N GLU A 242 -6.63 16.80 8.13
CA GLU A 242 -5.90 16.71 6.85
C GLU A 242 -5.93 18.02 6.06
N ASP A 243 -6.52 19.09 6.60
CA ASP A 243 -6.66 20.38 5.93
C ASP A 243 -6.12 21.50 6.81
N SER A 244 -4.91 21.92 6.53
CA SER A 244 -4.18 22.98 7.26
C SER A 244 -4.85 24.37 7.29
N ASP A 245 -6.03 24.49 6.69
CA ASP A 245 -6.84 25.72 6.62
C ASP A 245 -8.32 25.33 6.50
N SER A 246 -8.82 24.58 7.51
CA SER A 246 -10.17 23.96 7.49
C SER A 246 -11.33 24.95 7.35
N ASP A 247 -11.11 26.23 7.59
CA ASP A 247 -12.14 27.27 7.44
C ASP A 247 -11.94 28.18 6.21
N ASP A 248 -10.92 27.88 5.36
CA ASP A 248 -10.58 28.61 4.12
C ASP A 248 -10.29 30.10 4.35
N ASP A 249 -9.69 30.48 5.49
CA ASP A 249 -9.43 31.89 5.83
C ASP A 249 -7.97 32.35 5.59
N ASP A 250 -7.13 31.50 5.02
CA ASP A 250 -5.70 31.66 4.73
C ASP A 250 -4.78 31.68 5.99
N ASP A 251 -5.28 31.37 7.16
CA ASP A 251 -4.49 31.18 8.38
C ASP A 251 -4.55 29.67 8.77
N CYS A 252 -3.48 29.07 9.27
CA CYS A 252 -3.50 27.70 9.79
C CYS A 252 -4.28 27.63 11.11
N ASP A 253 -5.11 26.60 11.30
CA ASP A 253 -6.00 26.37 12.47
C ASP A 253 -5.30 26.07 13.80
#